data_c4258278d5fa5bcf2186d5bc37f0dcca
#
_entry.id   c4258278d5fa5bcf2186d5bc37f0dcca
#
_cell.length_a   1.000
_cell.length_b   1.000
_cell.length_c   1.000
_cell.angle_alpha   90.00
_cell.angle_beta   90.00
_cell.angle_gamma   90.00
#
_symmetry.space_group_name_H-M   'P 1'
#
loop_
_entity.id
_entity.type
_entity.pdbx_description
1 polymer ?
#
loop_
_entity_poly.entity_id
_entity_poly.type
_entity_poly.pdbx_seq_one_letter_code
_entity_poly.pdbx_strand_id
1 'polypeptide(L)'
;WYPTTSDHGTHVAGTIAAARNGVGIVGVAPNVRMASVKVVNDDGFIYPEYAVCGFMWAALHHMDVTNNSYYVDPFMFYCSDQPDQAAAKLAVDRAVQWSIDKGVVSAAAAGNASYDLANKTTDSTSPDDGTPVDRTINNDCQDIPTELDGVVAVSSMEQFPAGSTESRLSGFSN
;
A
#
# COMPACT_ATOMS: atom_id res chain seq x y z
N TRP A 1 -11.22 -8.00 -12.52
CA TRP A 1 -11.70 -7.42 -11.25
C TRP A 1 -12.49 -8.44 -10.40
N TYR A 2 -12.61 -9.65 -10.85
CA TYR A 2 -13.37 -10.70 -10.15
C TYR A 2 -12.58 -11.13 -8.88
N PRO A 3 -13.13 -10.99 -7.68
CA PRO A 3 -12.47 -11.45 -6.47
C PRO A 3 -12.48 -12.99 -6.48
N THR A 4 -11.31 -13.59 -6.46
CA THR A 4 -11.16 -15.04 -6.47
C THR A 4 -10.97 -15.62 -5.07
N THR A 5 -10.24 -14.92 -4.20
CA THR A 5 -9.83 -15.44 -2.89
C THR A 5 -9.96 -14.42 -1.75
N SER A 6 -10.10 -13.12 -2.04
CA SER A 6 -10.17 -12.06 -1.04
C SER A 6 -11.19 -10.99 -1.41
N ASP A 7 -11.92 -10.50 -0.42
CA ASP A 7 -12.84 -9.36 -0.52
C ASP A 7 -12.18 -8.03 -0.13
N HIS A 8 -10.88 -8.03 0.21
CA HIS A 8 -10.13 -6.87 0.67
C HIS A 8 -10.29 -5.65 -0.25
N GLY A 9 -10.07 -5.81 -1.56
CA GLY A 9 -10.21 -4.71 -2.52
C GLY A 9 -11.64 -4.16 -2.59
N THR A 10 -12.66 -5.02 -2.46
CA THR A 10 -14.07 -4.62 -2.40
C THR A 10 -14.35 -3.79 -1.14
N HIS A 11 -13.80 -4.22 0.01
CA HIS A 11 -13.94 -3.51 1.27
C HIS A 11 -13.27 -2.13 1.22
N VAL A 12 -12.05 -2.06 0.70
CA VAL A 12 -11.32 -0.79 0.49
C VAL A 12 -12.11 0.15 -0.44
N ALA A 13 -12.61 -0.37 -1.56
CA ALA A 13 -13.44 0.39 -2.50
C ALA A 13 -14.73 0.91 -1.84
N GLY A 14 -15.35 0.11 -0.97
CA GLY A 14 -16.51 0.51 -0.19
C GLY A 14 -16.21 1.66 0.77
N THR A 15 -15.07 1.62 1.45
CA THR A 15 -14.62 2.72 2.33
C THR A 15 -14.43 4.02 1.54
N ILE A 16 -13.92 3.94 0.31
CA ILE A 16 -13.75 5.12 -0.56
C ILE A 16 -15.10 5.64 -1.05
N ALA A 17 -15.94 4.80 -1.65
CA ALA A 17 -17.02 5.27 -2.51
C ALA A 17 -18.34 4.49 -2.41
N ALA A 18 -18.62 3.80 -1.29
CA ALA A 18 -19.93 3.17 -1.11
C ALA A 18 -21.05 4.20 -1.27
N ALA A 19 -22.09 3.84 -2.03
CA ALA A 19 -23.15 4.74 -2.42
C ALA A 19 -24.00 5.18 -1.23
N ARG A 20 -24.46 6.43 -1.25
CA ARG A 20 -25.45 6.94 -0.29
C ARG A 20 -26.87 6.45 -0.67
N ASN A 21 -27.19 5.21 -0.34
CA ASN A 21 -28.45 4.54 -0.73
C ASN A 21 -29.29 4.07 0.46
N GLY A 22 -28.89 4.41 1.70
CA GLY A 22 -29.60 4.01 2.93
C GLY A 22 -29.31 2.58 3.39
N VAL A 23 -28.35 1.87 2.76
CA VAL A 23 -27.97 0.50 3.10
C VAL A 23 -26.47 0.44 3.43
N GLY A 24 -26.13 -0.17 4.59
CA GLY A 24 -24.73 -0.33 5.02
C GLY A 24 -24.03 0.99 5.31
N ILE A 25 -22.82 1.15 4.76
CA ILE A 25 -21.98 2.34 4.94
C ILE A 25 -22.12 3.30 3.76
N VAL A 26 -21.71 4.55 3.99
CA VAL A 26 -21.46 5.54 2.92
C VAL A 26 -19.96 5.76 2.85
N GLY A 27 -19.38 5.68 1.66
CA GLY A 27 -17.96 5.95 1.47
C GLY A 27 -17.61 7.42 1.73
N VAL A 28 -16.31 7.68 1.93
CA VAL A 28 -15.81 9.05 2.16
C VAL A 28 -16.12 9.96 0.97
N ALA A 29 -16.07 9.43 -0.26
CA ALA A 29 -16.34 10.14 -1.51
C ALA A 29 -17.32 9.35 -2.40
N PRO A 30 -18.61 9.27 -2.05
CA PRO A 30 -19.57 8.36 -2.69
C PRO A 30 -19.91 8.70 -4.15
N ASN A 31 -19.46 9.82 -4.66
CA ASN A 31 -19.74 10.30 -6.03
C ASN A 31 -18.51 10.20 -6.96
N VAL A 32 -17.37 9.69 -6.49
CA VAL A 32 -16.18 9.53 -7.35
C VAL A 32 -16.36 8.35 -8.30
N ARG A 33 -15.72 8.44 -9.45
CA ARG A 33 -15.58 7.29 -10.36
C ARG A 33 -14.39 6.47 -9.92
N MET A 34 -14.53 5.16 -9.94
CA MET A 34 -13.46 4.24 -9.57
C MET A 34 -13.14 3.27 -10.70
N ALA A 35 -11.88 2.91 -10.79
CA ALA A 35 -11.39 1.77 -11.54
C ALA A 35 -10.72 0.79 -10.58
N SER A 36 -10.95 -0.50 -10.78
CA SER A 36 -10.24 -1.54 -10.04
C SER A 36 -9.11 -2.09 -10.90
N VAL A 37 -7.90 -2.05 -10.36
CA VAL A 37 -6.71 -2.66 -10.98
C VAL A 37 -6.25 -3.79 -10.08
N LYS A 38 -6.41 -5.04 -10.54
CA LYS A 38 -5.98 -6.22 -9.79
C LYS A 38 -4.46 -6.37 -9.95
N VAL A 39 -3.74 -6.18 -8.85
CA VAL A 39 -2.27 -6.36 -8.77
C VAL A 39 -1.88 -7.56 -7.90
N VAL A 40 -2.85 -8.24 -7.32
CA VAL A 40 -2.66 -9.42 -6.48
C VAL A 40 -2.87 -10.69 -7.31
N ASN A 41 -2.00 -11.69 -7.14
CA ASN A 41 -2.17 -13.01 -7.74
C ASN A 41 -3.24 -13.85 -6.99
N ASP A 42 -3.46 -15.09 -7.42
CA ASP A 42 -4.48 -15.94 -6.81
C ASP A 42 -4.06 -16.52 -5.45
N ASP A 43 -2.77 -16.49 -5.13
CA ASP A 43 -2.22 -16.90 -3.82
C ASP A 43 -2.21 -15.77 -2.79
N GLY A 44 -2.51 -14.54 -3.21
CA GLY A 44 -2.61 -13.37 -2.33
C GLY A 44 -1.41 -12.42 -2.38
N PHE A 45 -0.38 -12.72 -3.19
CA PHE A 45 0.85 -11.93 -3.28
C PHE A 45 0.79 -10.85 -4.36
N ILE A 46 1.47 -9.74 -4.09
CA ILE A 46 1.59 -8.59 -4.99
C ILE A 46 3.06 -8.42 -5.36
N TYR A 47 3.54 -9.17 -6.34
CA TYR A 47 4.92 -9.08 -6.79
C TYR A 47 5.23 -7.77 -7.53
N PRO A 48 6.52 -7.38 -7.60
CA PRO A 48 6.95 -6.11 -8.19
C PRO A 48 6.43 -5.84 -9.60
N GLU A 49 6.37 -6.85 -10.45
CA GLU A 49 5.88 -6.73 -11.82
C GLU A 49 4.40 -6.36 -11.90
N TYR A 50 3.58 -6.84 -10.96
CA TYR A 50 2.16 -6.47 -10.89
C TYR A 50 1.99 -5.02 -10.41
N ALA A 51 2.77 -4.62 -9.39
CA ALA A 51 2.77 -3.25 -8.90
C ALA A 51 3.21 -2.26 -10.00
N VAL A 52 4.30 -2.56 -10.72
CA VAL A 52 4.76 -1.79 -11.88
C VAL A 52 3.64 -1.64 -12.91
N CYS A 53 3.00 -2.75 -13.31
CA CYS A 53 1.87 -2.72 -14.25
C CYS A 53 0.71 -1.87 -13.74
N GLY A 54 0.39 -1.95 -12.45
CA GLY A 54 -0.68 -1.17 -11.82
C GLY A 54 -0.44 0.33 -11.90
N PHE A 55 0.74 0.81 -11.50
CA PHE A 55 1.10 2.23 -11.56
C PHE A 55 1.17 2.75 -13.00
N MET A 56 1.76 1.98 -13.89
CA MET A 56 1.81 2.31 -15.32
C MET A 56 0.41 2.41 -15.92
N TRP A 57 -0.48 1.47 -15.59
CA TRP A 57 -1.85 1.49 -16.05
C TRP A 57 -2.60 2.74 -15.56
N ALA A 58 -2.48 3.06 -14.27
CA ALA A 58 -3.14 4.23 -13.69
C ALA A 58 -2.72 5.53 -14.39
N ALA A 59 -1.43 5.71 -14.64
CA ALA A 59 -0.91 6.87 -15.34
C ALA A 59 -1.35 6.95 -16.81
N LEU A 60 -1.34 5.81 -17.54
CA LEU A 60 -1.78 5.73 -18.92
C LEU A 60 -3.28 6.03 -19.09
N HIS A 61 -4.08 5.74 -18.08
CA HIS A 61 -5.53 5.97 -18.10
C HIS A 61 -5.94 7.26 -17.37
N HIS A 62 -4.97 8.13 -17.07
CA HIS A 62 -5.21 9.44 -16.47
C HIS A 62 -6.04 9.38 -15.18
N MET A 63 -5.68 8.45 -14.28
CA MET A 63 -6.25 8.43 -12.95
C MET A 63 -5.77 9.64 -12.17
N ASP A 64 -6.64 10.24 -11.36
CA ASP A 64 -6.28 11.36 -10.49
C ASP A 64 -5.54 10.88 -9.24
N VAL A 65 -6.00 9.73 -8.68
CA VAL A 65 -5.49 9.18 -7.42
C VAL A 65 -5.43 7.66 -7.50
N THR A 66 -4.37 7.07 -6.93
CA THR A 66 -4.33 5.64 -6.60
C THR A 66 -4.37 5.42 -5.10
N ASN A 67 -5.15 4.42 -4.65
CA ASN A 67 -5.13 3.93 -3.28
C ASN A 67 -4.46 2.56 -3.24
N ASN A 68 -3.37 2.46 -2.50
CA ASN A 68 -2.50 1.30 -2.45
C ASN A 68 -2.51 0.74 -1.02
N SER A 69 -3.52 -0.09 -0.71
CA SER A 69 -3.66 -0.72 0.61
C SER A 69 -2.93 -2.06 0.64
N TYR A 70 -1.63 -2.03 0.34
CA TYR A 70 -0.75 -3.19 0.26
C TYR A 70 0.72 -2.76 0.35
N TYR A 71 1.61 -3.69 0.62
CA TYR A 71 3.04 -3.59 0.32
C TYR A 71 3.38 -4.57 -0.83
N VAL A 72 4.56 -4.43 -1.40
CA VAL A 72 5.01 -5.28 -2.51
C VAL A 72 5.75 -6.49 -1.95
N ASP A 73 5.25 -7.69 -2.28
CA ASP A 73 5.83 -8.95 -1.86
C ASP A 73 7.12 -9.28 -2.63
N PRO A 74 7.99 -10.17 -2.13
CA PRO A 74 7.84 -10.93 -0.90
C PRO A 74 8.52 -10.28 0.33
N PHE A 75 9.00 -9.04 0.23
CA PHE A 75 9.72 -8.41 1.33
C PHE A 75 8.93 -7.24 1.92
N MET A 76 8.76 -7.24 3.24
CA MET A 76 8.19 -6.08 3.94
C MET A 76 9.04 -4.82 3.71
N PHE A 77 10.36 -4.97 3.65
CA PHE A 77 11.28 -3.88 3.36
C PHE A 77 12.28 -4.29 2.29
N TYR A 78 12.38 -3.48 1.25
CA TYR A 78 13.34 -3.64 0.16
C TYR A 78 14.58 -2.78 0.38
N CYS A 79 15.75 -3.42 0.45
CA CYS A 79 17.03 -2.77 0.69
C CYS A 79 17.78 -2.53 -0.63
N SER A 80 18.30 -1.32 -0.83
CA SER A 80 19.02 -0.95 -2.06
C SER A 80 20.43 -1.56 -2.16
N ASP A 81 20.99 -1.98 -1.03
CA ASP A 81 22.31 -2.63 -0.95
C ASP A 81 22.25 -4.15 -1.10
N GLN A 82 21.06 -4.72 -1.26
CA GLN A 82 20.85 -6.15 -1.46
C GLN A 82 20.52 -6.43 -2.94
N PRO A 83 21.41 -7.12 -3.69
CA PRO A 83 21.28 -7.26 -5.15
C PRO A 83 19.98 -7.94 -5.62
N ASP A 84 19.44 -8.86 -4.85
CA ASP A 84 18.19 -9.57 -5.10
C ASP A 84 16.95 -8.69 -4.95
N GLN A 85 17.05 -7.59 -4.21
CA GLN A 85 15.97 -6.67 -3.91
C GLN A 85 16.07 -5.35 -4.69
N ALA A 86 17.31 -4.88 -4.90
CA ALA A 86 17.60 -3.56 -5.47
C ALA A 86 16.95 -3.34 -6.84
N ALA A 87 16.98 -4.35 -7.71
CA ALA A 87 16.41 -4.26 -9.05
C ALA A 87 14.87 -4.13 -9.01
N ALA A 88 14.22 -4.92 -8.17
CA ALA A 88 12.78 -4.90 -7.99
C ALA A 88 12.31 -3.56 -7.39
N LYS A 89 12.97 -3.11 -6.31
CA LYS A 89 12.75 -1.80 -5.70
C LYS A 89 12.86 -0.67 -6.71
N LEU A 90 13.95 -0.64 -7.49
CA LEU A 90 14.16 0.39 -8.49
C LEU A 90 13.10 0.38 -9.60
N ALA A 91 12.62 -0.80 -10.00
CA ALA A 91 11.59 -0.91 -11.02
C ALA A 91 10.24 -0.35 -10.52
N VAL A 92 9.84 -0.68 -9.30
CA VAL A 92 8.62 -0.15 -8.68
C VAL A 92 8.74 1.36 -8.46
N ASP A 93 9.86 1.84 -7.91
CA ASP A 93 10.11 3.27 -7.72
C ASP A 93 9.97 4.05 -9.03
N ARG A 94 10.62 3.60 -10.11
CA ARG A 94 10.49 4.25 -11.43
C ARG A 94 9.06 4.28 -11.95
N ALA A 95 8.28 3.24 -11.74
CA ALA A 95 6.88 3.21 -12.15
C ALA A 95 6.04 4.20 -11.33
N VAL A 96 6.28 4.29 -10.02
CA VAL A 96 5.63 5.25 -9.12
C VAL A 96 6.00 6.68 -9.52
N GLN A 97 7.30 7.00 -9.66
CA GLN A 97 7.75 8.33 -10.05
C GLN A 97 7.18 8.75 -11.42
N TRP A 98 7.18 7.83 -12.39
CA TRP A 98 6.57 8.11 -13.70
C TRP A 98 5.06 8.39 -13.58
N SER A 99 4.35 7.65 -12.72
CA SER A 99 2.92 7.88 -12.44
C SER A 99 2.69 9.27 -11.83
N ILE A 100 3.52 9.65 -10.86
CA ILE A 100 3.49 10.98 -10.23
C ILE A 100 3.78 12.08 -11.25
N ASP A 101 4.76 11.91 -12.12
CA ASP A 101 5.10 12.85 -13.21
C ASP A 101 3.93 13.02 -14.21
N LYS A 102 3.04 12.05 -14.31
CA LYS A 102 1.80 12.14 -15.09
C LYS A 102 0.63 12.78 -14.33
N GLY A 103 0.87 13.20 -13.10
CA GLY A 103 -0.11 13.91 -12.26
C GLY A 103 -0.97 13.04 -11.38
N VAL A 104 -0.63 11.75 -11.23
CA VAL A 104 -1.35 10.83 -10.34
C VAL A 104 -0.86 11.02 -8.91
N VAL A 105 -1.78 11.24 -7.97
CA VAL A 105 -1.46 11.24 -6.53
C VAL A 105 -1.56 9.81 -6.01
N SER A 106 -0.50 9.32 -5.39
CA SER A 106 -0.48 7.98 -4.80
C SER A 106 -0.58 8.04 -3.27
N ALA A 107 -1.57 7.36 -2.70
CA ALA A 107 -1.70 7.14 -1.27
C ALA A 107 -1.46 5.65 -0.97
N ALA A 108 -0.71 5.35 0.09
CA ALA A 108 -0.41 3.99 0.51
C ALA A 108 -0.57 3.81 2.01
N ALA A 109 -0.99 2.61 2.42
CA ALA A 109 -1.08 2.25 3.83
C ALA A 109 0.32 2.13 4.44
N ALA A 110 0.51 2.67 5.65
CA ALA A 110 1.78 2.58 6.37
C ALA A 110 2.13 1.15 6.84
N GLY A 111 1.15 0.24 6.83
CA GLY A 111 1.32 -1.15 7.24
C GLY A 111 0.68 -1.47 8.60
N ASN A 112 0.72 -2.76 8.97
CA ASN A 112 -0.02 -3.31 10.12
C ASN A 112 0.87 -4.14 11.06
N ALA A 113 2.17 -3.91 11.06
CA ALA A 113 3.14 -4.74 11.79
C ALA A 113 3.81 -4.02 12.96
N SER A 114 3.33 -2.82 13.29
CA SER A 114 3.84 -1.98 14.41
C SER A 114 5.32 -1.63 14.26
N TYR A 115 5.81 -1.47 13.05
CA TYR A 115 7.16 -0.99 12.80
C TYR A 115 7.27 0.52 13.00
N ASP A 116 8.36 0.96 13.63
CA ASP A 116 8.80 2.35 13.55
C ASP A 116 9.56 2.55 12.22
N LEU A 117 8.87 3.10 11.21
CA LEU A 117 9.45 3.30 9.88
C LEU A 117 10.64 4.28 9.89
N ALA A 118 10.76 5.13 10.90
CA ALA A 118 11.89 6.04 11.04
C ALA A 118 13.13 5.39 11.69
N ASN A 119 12.96 4.25 12.38
CA ASN A 119 14.03 3.59 13.13
C ASN A 119 14.04 2.07 12.91
N LYS A 120 14.01 1.65 11.67
CA LYS A 120 14.02 0.22 11.29
C LYS A 120 15.36 -0.44 11.63
N THR A 121 15.31 -1.61 12.24
CA THR A 121 16.51 -2.39 12.62
C THR A 121 16.45 -3.84 12.21
N THR A 122 15.26 -4.43 12.23
CA THR A 122 15.06 -5.86 11.95
C THR A 122 13.79 -6.08 11.15
N ASP A 123 13.76 -7.15 10.37
CA ASP A 123 12.58 -7.69 9.71
C ASP A 123 12.62 -9.22 9.89
N SER A 124 11.59 -9.76 10.49
CA SER A 124 11.42 -11.21 10.73
C SER A 124 10.22 -11.79 9.98
N THR A 125 9.66 -11.01 9.04
CA THR A 125 8.44 -11.38 8.30
C THR A 125 8.70 -11.74 6.85
N SER A 126 9.91 -11.49 6.35
CA SER A 126 10.26 -11.68 4.94
C SER A 126 11.24 -12.84 4.71
N PRO A 127 11.15 -13.55 3.55
CA PRO A 127 10.08 -13.42 2.55
C PRO A 127 8.77 -14.01 3.05
N ASP A 128 7.63 -13.43 2.68
CA ASP A 128 6.31 -13.90 3.12
C ASP A 128 5.70 -14.96 2.18
N ASP A 129 6.25 -15.12 0.98
CA ASP A 129 5.92 -16.20 0.04
C ASP A 129 6.70 -17.50 0.30
N GLY A 130 7.46 -17.57 1.41
CA GLY A 130 8.30 -18.68 1.78
C GLY A 130 8.43 -18.85 3.29
N THR A 131 9.62 -19.28 3.73
CA THR A 131 9.94 -19.31 5.16
C THR A 131 10.63 -18.01 5.54
N PRO A 132 10.01 -17.17 6.39
CA PRO A 132 10.61 -15.93 6.85
C PRO A 132 11.95 -16.17 7.58
N VAL A 133 12.86 -15.24 7.44
CA VAL A 133 14.15 -15.25 8.11
C VAL A 133 14.40 -13.93 8.82
N ASP A 134 15.06 -13.97 9.97
CA ASP A 134 15.47 -12.76 10.65
C ASP A 134 16.51 -12.00 9.83
N ARG A 135 16.20 -10.77 9.45
CA ARG A 135 17.07 -9.88 8.69
C ARG A 135 17.43 -8.66 9.51
N THR A 136 18.70 -8.27 9.49
CA THR A 136 19.09 -6.93 9.92
C THR A 136 18.84 -5.98 8.76
N ILE A 137 18.09 -4.93 9.02
CA ILE A 137 17.76 -3.88 8.05
C ILE A 137 18.17 -2.51 8.63
N ASN A 138 17.99 -1.47 7.85
CA ASN A 138 18.26 -0.08 8.24
C ASN A 138 17.24 0.85 7.55
N ASN A 139 17.36 2.16 7.77
CA ASN A 139 16.42 3.13 7.23
C ASN A 139 16.49 3.33 5.71
N ASP A 140 17.52 2.78 5.01
CA ASP A 140 17.58 2.77 3.54
C ASP A 140 16.76 1.61 2.94
N CYS A 141 16.34 0.66 3.78
CA CYS A 141 15.36 -0.36 3.41
C CYS A 141 13.95 0.25 3.51
N GLN A 142 13.18 0.17 2.45
CA GLN A 142 11.88 0.84 2.35
C GLN A 142 10.74 -0.14 2.16
N ASP A 143 9.64 0.10 2.85
CA ASP A 143 8.33 -0.44 2.52
C ASP A 143 7.84 0.25 1.23
N ILE A 144 7.63 -0.53 0.17
CA ILE A 144 7.19 0.00 -1.11
C ILE A 144 5.75 -0.44 -1.43
N PRO A 145 4.89 0.47 -1.91
CA PRO A 145 5.20 1.84 -2.38
C PRO A 145 5.21 2.90 -1.28
N THR A 146 4.94 2.58 -0.03
CA THR A 146 4.61 3.51 1.06
C THR A 146 5.69 4.57 1.32
N GLU A 147 6.95 4.16 1.36
CA GLU A 147 8.08 5.03 1.68
C GLU A 147 8.80 5.61 0.43
N LEU A 148 8.22 5.43 -0.77
CA LEU A 148 8.77 6.05 -1.98
C LEU A 148 8.45 7.55 -2.03
N ASP A 149 9.36 8.31 -2.60
CA ASP A 149 9.23 9.77 -2.70
C ASP A 149 7.92 10.17 -3.40
N GLY A 150 7.20 11.12 -2.81
CA GLY A 150 5.95 11.65 -3.35
C GLY A 150 4.70 10.78 -3.09
N VAL A 151 4.84 9.62 -2.46
CA VAL A 151 3.70 8.82 -2.00
C VAL A 151 3.24 9.33 -0.65
N VAL A 152 1.92 9.43 -0.47
CA VAL A 152 1.29 9.80 0.81
C VAL A 152 1.15 8.55 1.67
N ALA A 153 2.04 8.37 2.64
CA ALA A 153 1.93 7.31 3.64
C ALA A 153 0.79 7.61 4.61
N VAL A 154 -0.10 6.64 4.84
CA VAL A 154 -1.28 6.81 5.69
C VAL A 154 -1.28 5.75 6.78
N SER A 155 -1.13 6.19 8.02
CA SER A 155 -1.23 5.35 9.21
C SER A 155 -2.66 5.27 9.74
N SER A 156 -2.94 4.29 10.59
CA SER A 156 -4.23 4.11 11.24
C SER A 156 -4.27 4.82 12.58
N MET A 157 -5.41 5.43 12.89
CA MET A 157 -5.64 6.09 14.18
C MET A 157 -6.75 5.38 14.97
N GLU A 158 -6.60 5.34 16.29
CA GLU A 158 -7.65 4.85 17.17
C GLU A 158 -8.86 5.78 17.17
N GLN A 159 -10.03 5.17 17.32
CA GLN A 159 -11.26 5.93 17.54
C GLN A 159 -11.31 6.43 18.99
N PHE A 160 -11.49 7.74 19.16
CA PHE A 160 -11.67 8.36 20.47
C PHE A 160 -13.13 8.55 20.83
N PRO A 161 -13.47 8.62 22.14
CA PRO A 161 -14.80 9.01 22.58
C PRO A 161 -15.23 10.35 21.99
N ALA A 162 -16.51 10.51 21.73
CA ALA A 162 -17.06 11.75 21.21
C ALA A 162 -16.69 12.94 22.12
N GLY A 163 -16.20 14.01 21.53
CA GLY A 163 -15.75 15.21 22.24
C GLY A 163 -14.28 15.21 22.70
N SER A 164 -13.54 14.12 22.47
CA SER A 164 -12.09 14.11 22.67
C SER A 164 -11.39 14.84 21.52
N THR A 165 -10.30 15.54 21.84
CA THR A 165 -9.36 16.12 20.88
C THR A 165 -8.05 15.33 20.81
N GLU A 166 -7.95 14.25 21.55
CA GLU A 166 -6.80 13.37 21.53
C GLU A 166 -6.79 12.54 20.24
N SER A 167 -5.61 12.24 19.74
CA SER A 167 -5.40 11.30 18.66
C SER A 167 -4.23 10.39 19.02
N ARG A 168 -4.37 9.11 18.72
CA ARG A 168 -3.37 8.10 18.96
C ARG A 168 -3.25 7.18 17.77
N LEU A 169 -2.02 6.79 17.46
CA LEU A 169 -1.76 5.75 16.47
C LEU A 169 -2.41 4.44 16.92
N SER A 170 -3.03 3.70 16.01
CA SER A 170 -3.51 2.34 16.30
C SER A 170 -2.33 1.43 16.63
N GLY A 171 -2.49 0.57 17.62
CA GLY A 171 -1.39 -0.24 18.15
C GLY A 171 -0.75 -1.21 17.15
N PHE A 172 -1.37 -1.46 16.01
CA PHE A 172 -0.84 -2.29 14.92
C PHE A 172 -0.20 -1.48 13.78
N SER A 173 -0.48 -0.17 13.69
CA SER A 173 -0.03 0.64 12.55
C SER A 173 1.48 0.92 12.61
N ASN A 174 2.08 0.86 11.45
CA ASN A 174 3.44 1.37 11.25
C ASN A 174 3.45 2.90 11.24
#